data_98637876bb0bbb11aa071ff8a7388a60
#
_entry.id   98637876bb0bbb11aa071ff8a7388a60
#
_cell.length_a   1.000
_cell.length_b   1.000
_cell.length_c   1.000
_cell.angle_alpha   90.00
_cell.angle_beta   90.00
_cell.angle_gamma   90.00
#
_symmetry.space_group_name_H-M   'P 1'
#
loop_
_entity.id
_entity.type
_entity.pdbx_description
1 polymer ?
#
loop_
_entity_poly.entity_id
_entity_poly.type
_entity_poly.pdbx_seq_one_letter_code
_entity_poly.pdbx_strand_id
1 'polypeptide(L)'
;QIYNEQANKGLNQFMTDFFNSFRELAITPESLASRTMVKEAANALTQDFKRVNGQLKEVQNDLDGQIKTTVEEVNQITKEIASLNEKIQQVEIQNVPANDERDRRDLLLKKLGEKVDITWAESKEGMVSVTAGNTAILVSGLSSRDLETSYTDERDRLEIFYRSTENGSLFNITSQIKGGRVGGALEIRDQLIEQHLSSIDNMAYQLAKEVNKAHIEGFDNYGKNGILFFEMPSEVKGAAETLSLNESIKLDAGKIA
;
A
#
# COMPACT_ATOMS: atom_id res chain seq x y z
N GLN A 1 11.55 8.47 -0.01
CA GLN A 1 11.63 9.90 -0.45
C GLN A 1 10.34 10.71 -0.25
N ILE A 2 9.22 10.08 0.11
CA ILE A 2 7.89 10.73 0.25
C ILE A 2 7.90 11.86 1.29
N TYR A 3 8.66 11.70 2.37
CA TYR A 3 8.84 12.69 3.43
C TYR A 3 10.21 13.38 3.42
N ASN A 4 10.87 13.46 2.25
CA ASN A 4 12.17 14.14 2.16
C ASN A 4 12.00 15.67 2.15
N GLU A 5 11.92 16.26 3.34
CA GLU A 5 11.76 17.71 3.56
C GLU A 5 12.96 18.53 3.07
N GLN A 6 14.13 17.92 2.85
CA GLN A 6 15.32 18.63 2.38
C GLN A 6 15.30 18.96 0.88
N ALA A 7 14.54 18.20 0.09
CA ALA A 7 14.48 18.38 -1.36
C ALA A 7 13.23 19.13 -1.84
N ASN A 8 12.11 19.06 -1.07
CA ASN A 8 10.85 19.74 -1.37
C ASN A 8 10.25 20.25 -0.06
N LYS A 9 9.48 21.35 -0.12
CA LYS A 9 8.65 21.77 1.03
C LYS A 9 7.75 20.58 1.42
N GLY A 10 7.93 20.06 2.63
CA GLY A 10 7.12 18.97 3.16
C GLY A 10 5.78 19.48 3.70
N LEU A 11 4.84 18.57 4.02
CA LEU A 11 3.52 18.86 4.56
C LEU A 11 3.57 19.80 5.78
N ASN A 12 4.56 19.62 6.66
CA ASN A 12 4.77 20.49 7.83
C ASN A 12 5.03 21.95 7.43
N GLN A 13 5.78 22.19 6.37
CA GLN A 13 6.05 23.55 5.89
C GLN A 13 4.78 24.19 5.31
N PHE A 14 4.00 23.45 4.51
CA PHE A 14 2.73 23.95 3.98
C PHE A 14 1.72 24.24 5.09
N MET A 15 1.65 23.42 6.14
CA MET A 15 0.83 23.70 7.32
C MET A 15 1.30 24.97 8.04
N THR A 16 2.61 25.14 8.21
CA THR A 16 3.20 26.32 8.84
C THR A 16 2.89 27.57 8.03
N ASP A 17 3.08 27.53 6.71
CA ASP A 17 2.80 28.63 5.80
C ASP A 17 1.31 29.00 5.84
N PHE A 18 0.42 28.01 5.89
CA PHE A 18 -1.02 28.22 6.00
C PHE A 18 -1.40 28.95 7.30
N PHE A 19 -0.95 28.50 8.46
CA PHE A 19 -1.26 29.17 9.73
C PHE A 19 -0.58 30.53 9.84
N ASN A 20 0.60 30.72 9.28
CA ASN A 20 1.27 32.03 9.24
C ASN A 20 0.50 33.01 8.37
N SER A 21 -0.11 32.57 7.25
CA SER A 21 -0.94 33.45 6.41
C SER A 21 -2.18 33.98 7.15
N PHE A 22 -2.79 33.15 8.02
CA PHE A 22 -3.85 33.62 8.90
C PHE A 22 -3.37 34.61 9.96
N ARG A 23 -2.17 34.44 10.52
CA ARG A 23 -1.57 35.42 11.44
C ARG A 23 -1.35 36.74 10.77
N GLU A 24 -0.88 36.75 9.53
CA GLU A 24 -0.72 38.00 8.75
C GLU A 24 -2.07 38.64 8.44
N LEU A 25 -3.09 37.86 8.09
CA LEU A 25 -4.45 38.35 7.93
C LEU A 25 -4.99 39.00 9.21
N ALA A 26 -4.71 38.42 10.39
CA ALA A 26 -5.13 38.97 11.67
C ALA A 26 -4.50 40.35 11.98
N ILE A 27 -3.30 40.64 11.43
CA ILE A 27 -2.64 41.96 11.54
C ILE A 27 -3.27 42.97 10.59
N THR A 28 -3.71 42.53 9.40
CA THR A 28 -4.27 43.39 8.34
C THR A 28 -5.62 42.87 7.85
N PRO A 29 -6.68 42.86 8.67
CA PRO A 29 -7.93 42.13 8.39
C PRO A 29 -8.72 42.71 7.18
N GLU A 30 -8.52 43.96 6.82
CA GLU A 30 -9.17 44.58 5.65
C GLU A 30 -8.40 44.36 4.34
N SER A 31 -7.21 43.75 4.40
CA SER A 31 -6.36 43.50 3.23
C SER A 31 -6.85 42.35 2.38
N LEU A 32 -7.34 42.62 1.17
CA LEU A 32 -7.66 41.59 0.20
C LEU A 32 -6.42 40.81 -0.24
N ALA A 33 -5.24 41.43 -0.21
CA ALA A 33 -3.97 40.74 -0.51
C ALA A 33 -3.67 39.68 0.54
N SER A 34 -3.81 39.98 1.85
CA SER A 34 -3.61 39.01 2.92
C SER A 34 -4.61 37.86 2.83
N ARG A 35 -5.88 38.10 2.50
CA ARG A 35 -6.89 37.07 2.25
C ARG A 35 -6.53 36.20 1.05
N THR A 36 -6.01 36.78 -0.02
CA THR A 36 -5.51 36.03 -1.18
C THR A 36 -4.32 35.17 -0.79
N MET A 37 -3.41 35.63 0.06
CA MET A 37 -2.31 34.78 0.58
C MET A 37 -2.82 33.59 1.37
N VAL A 38 -3.84 33.75 2.21
CA VAL A 38 -4.49 32.63 2.92
C VAL A 38 -5.06 31.62 1.93
N LYS A 39 -5.79 32.08 0.91
CA LYS A 39 -6.36 31.23 -0.13
C LYS A 39 -5.27 30.42 -0.86
N GLU A 40 -4.19 31.06 -1.28
CA GLU A 40 -3.11 30.38 -2.00
C GLU A 40 -2.34 29.41 -1.10
N ALA A 41 -2.09 29.77 0.17
CA ALA A 41 -1.46 28.86 1.14
C ALA A 41 -2.35 27.62 1.40
N ALA A 42 -3.66 27.81 1.52
CA ALA A 42 -4.62 26.72 1.66
C ALA A 42 -4.67 25.81 0.41
N ASN A 43 -4.67 26.39 -0.79
CA ASN A 43 -4.60 25.62 -2.04
C ASN A 43 -3.33 24.76 -2.10
N ALA A 44 -2.17 25.37 -1.79
CA ALA A 44 -0.89 24.65 -1.77
C ALA A 44 -0.92 23.48 -0.75
N LEU A 45 -1.48 23.72 0.43
CA LEU A 45 -1.63 22.69 1.47
C LEU A 45 -2.54 21.53 1.01
N THR A 46 -3.71 21.84 0.43
CA THR A 46 -4.62 20.79 -0.07
C THR A 46 -3.99 19.99 -1.20
N GLN A 47 -3.23 20.62 -2.08
CA GLN A 47 -2.50 19.93 -3.15
C GLN A 47 -1.41 19.01 -2.58
N ASP A 48 -0.73 19.43 -1.51
CA ASP A 48 0.31 18.59 -0.89
C ASP A 48 -0.29 17.37 -0.19
N PHE A 49 -1.44 17.50 0.50
CA PHE A 49 -2.18 16.34 1.03
C PHE A 49 -2.50 15.32 -0.08
N LYS A 50 -3.04 15.79 -1.21
CA LYS A 50 -3.34 14.93 -2.38
C LYS A 50 -2.09 14.28 -2.95
N ARG A 51 -0.99 15.04 -3.06
CA ARG A 51 0.29 14.53 -3.56
C ARG A 51 0.83 13.40 -2.67
N VAL A 52 0.86 13.61 -1.34
CA VAL A 52 1.36 12.60 -0.40
C VAL A 52 0.47 11.34 -0.43
N ASN A 53 -0.86 11.51 -0.45
CA ASN A 53 -1.80 10.39 -0.59
C ASN A 53 -1.55 9.62 -1.88
N GLY A 54 -1.43 10.31 -3.02
CA GLY A 54 -1.17 9.69 -4.32
C GLY A 54 0.15 8.91 -4.35
N GLN A 55 1.23 9.47 -3.78
CA GLN A 55 2.52 8.79 -3.71
C GLN A 55 2.48 7.53 -2.83
N LEU A 56 1.73 7.54 -1.72
CA LEU A 56 1.56 6.35 -0.89
C LEU A 56 0.78 5.25 -1.62
N LYS A 57 -0.29 5.62 -2.36
CA LYS A 57 -1.05 4.69 -3.22
C LYS A 57 -0.19 4.12 -4.35
N GLU A 58 0.67 4.95 -4.97
CA GLU A 58 1.61 4.48 -6.00
C GLU A 58 2.56 3.41 -5.45
N VAL A 59 3.12 3.63 -4.25
CA VAL A 59 3.95 2.61 -3.58
C VAL A 59 3.17 1.32 -3.30
N GLN A 60 1.89 1.41 -2.92
CA GLN A 60 1.05 0.21 -2.76
C GLN A 60 0.90 -0.57 -4.07
N ASN A 61 0.66 0.12 -5.19
CA ASN A 61 0.54 -0.49 -6.51
C ASN A 61 1.85 -1.12 -6.97
N ASP A 62 2.99 -0.47 -6.70
CA ASP A 62 4.31 -1.03 -7.00
C ASP A 62 4.58 -2.32 -6.22
N LEU A 63 4.16 -2.36 -4.94
CA LEU A 63 4.26 -3.57 -4.12
C LEU A 63 3.35 -4.69 -4.64
N ASP A 64 2.14 -4.39 -5.12
CA ASP A 64 1.26 -5.36 -5.77
C ASP A 64 1.93 -5.96 -7.03
N GLY A 65 2.57 -5.13 -7.85
CA GLY A 65 3.35 -5.58 -8.99
C GLY A 65 4.51 -6.51 -8.61
N GLN A 66 5.23 -6.17 -7.53
CA GLN A 66 6.31 -7.00 -7.02
C GLN A 66 5.81 -8.34 -6.46
N ILE A 67 4.68 -8.33 -5.72
CA ILE A 67 4.04 -9.55 -5.20
C ILE A 67 3.66 -10.46 -6.37
N LYS A 68 2.97 -9.95 -7.38
CA LYS A 68 2.56 -10.70 -8.57
C LYS A 68 3.75 -11.37 -9.26
N THR A 69 4.77 -10.59 -9.58
CA THR A 69 5.99 -11.11 -10.24
C THR A 69 6.68 -12.17 -9.37
N THR A 70 6.76 -11.95 -8.05
CA THR A 70 7.39 -12.93 -7.15
C THR A 70 6.58 -14.21 -7.05
N VAL A 71 5.25 -14.15 -7.07
CA VAL A 71 4.37 -15.33 -7.11
C VAL A 71 4.56 -16.11 -8.41
N GLU A 72 4.70 -15.45 -9.56
CA GLU A 72 4.99 -16.11 -10.83
C GLU A 72 6.35 -16.84 -10.78
N GLU A 73 7.38 -16.24 -10.18
CA GLU A 73 8.68 -16.87 -9.96
C GLU A 73 8.58 -18.07 -8.99
N VAL A 74 7.76 -17.97 -7.93
CA VAL A 74 7.46 -19.10 -7.02
C VAL A 74 6.89 -20.26 -7.81
N ASN A 75 5.89 -20.01 -8.67
CA ASN A 75 5.27 -21.05 -9.49
C ASN A 75 6.26 -21.73 -10.46
N GLN A 76 7.20 -20.98 -11.04
CA GLN A 76 8.24 -21.55 -11.89
C GLN A 76 9.18 -22.47 -11.09
N ILE A 77 9.63 -22.01 -9.92
CA ILE A 77 10.54 -22.78 -9.06
C ILE A 77 9.86 -24.09 -8.59
N THR A 78 8.59 -24.03 -8.19
CA THR A 78 7.87 -25.22 -7.70
C THR A 78 7.67 -26.27 -8.80
N LYS A 79 7.42 -25.85 -10.06
CA LYS A 79 7.39 -26.73 -11.22
C LYS A 79 8.74 -27.40 -11.47
N GLU A 80 9.83 -26.63 -11.35
CA GLU A 80 11.18 -27.20 -11.53
C GLU A 80 11.54 -28.19 -10.40
N ILE A 81 11.15 -27.91 -9.15
CA ILE A 81 11.32 -28.84 -8.02
C ILE A 81 10.54 -30.14 -8.28
N ALA A 82 9.29 -30.09 -8.74
CA ALA A 82 8.51 -31.25 -9.08
C ALA A 82 9.16 -32.08 -10.21
N SER A 83 9.68 -31.43 -11.24
CA SER A 83 10.41 -32.07 -12.33
C SER A 83 11.72 -32.74 -11.84
N LEU A 84 12.44 -32.12 -10.91
CA LEU A 84 13.63 -32.70 -10.31
C LEU A 84 13.30 -33.91 -9.43
N ASN A 85 12.18 -33.87 -8.68
CA ASN A 85 11.70 -35.01 -7.95
C ASN A 85 11.48 -36.22 -8.88
N GLU A 86 10.89 -36.02 -10.06
CA GLU A 86 10.70 -37.06 -11.06
C GLU A 86 12.03 -37.64 -11.57
N LYS A 87 12.98 -36.76 -11.91
CA LYS A 87 14.32 -37.18 -12.37
C LYS A 87 15.08 -37.99 -11.30
N ILE A 88 15.08 -37.50 -10.06
CA ILE A 88 15.71 -38.16 -8.93
C ILE A 88 15.11 -39.57 -8.75
N GLN A 89 13.79 -39.68 -8.79
CA GLN A 89 13.12 -40.98 -8.68
C GLN A 89 13.53 -41.93 -9.82
N GLN A 90 13.55 -41.46 -11.07
CA GLN A 90 13.93 -42.28 -12.24
C GLN A 90 15.37 -42.78 -12.18
N VAL A 91 16.31 -41.94 -11.69
CA VAL A 91 17.73 -42.33 -11.55
C VAL A 91 17.91 -43.26 -10.38
N GLU A 92 17.31 -43.01 -9.22
CA GLU A 92 17.52 -43.78 -8.00
C GLU A 92 16.83 -45.14 -8.02
N ILE A 93 15.75 -45.33 -8.80
CA ILE A 93 15.18 -46.67 -9.06
C ILE A 93 16.24 -47.64 -9.68
N GLN A 94 17.23 -47.10 -10.38
CA GLN A 94 18.34 -47.88 -10.96
C GLN A 94 19.51 -48.10 -9.98
N ASN A 95 19.34 -47.73 -8.70
CA ASN A 95 20.38 -47.75 -7.66
C ASN A 95 21.58 -46.83 -7.99
N VAL A 96 21.38 -45.75 -8.76
CA VAL A 96 22.37 -44.70 -9.04
C VAL A 96 22.01 -43.48 -8.23
N PRO A 97 22.91 -42.88 -7.42
CA PRO A 97 22.61 -41.67 -6.66
C PRO A 97 22.48 -40.44 -7.60
N ALA A 98 21.38 -39.73 -7.48
CA ALA A 98 21.08 -38.53 -8.28
C ALA A 98 21.60 -37.24 -7.59
N ASN A 99 22.91 -37.17 -7.30
CA ASN A 99 23.50 -36.09 -6.50
C ASN A 99 23.35 -34.70 -7.16
N ASP A 100 23.60 -34.58 -8.46
CA ASP A 100 23.51 -33.31 -9.18
C ASP A 100 22.08 -32.75 -9.19
N GLU A 101 21.08 -33.63 -9.37
CA GLU A 101 19.66 -33.25 -9.31
C GLU A 101 19.25 -32.83 -7.89
N ARG A 102 19.76 -33.51 -6.86
CA ARG A 102 19.52 -33.16 -5.47
C ARG A 102 20.13 -31.80 -5.13
N ASP A 103 21.38 -31.57 -5.48
CA ASP A 103 22.07 -30.27 -5.25
C ASP A 103 21.33 -29.12 -5.93
N ARG A 104 20.86 -29.34 -7.17
CA ARG A 104 20.06 -28.37 -7.90
C ARG A 104 18.71 -28.11 -7.22
N ARG A 105 18.04 -29.16 -6.73
CA ARG A 105 16.77 -29.02 -6.00
C ARG A 105 16.96 -28.27 -4.69
N ASP A 106 18.04 -28.52 -3.96
CA ASP A 106 18.34 -27.82 -2.70
C ASP A 106 18.60 -26.33 -2.94
N LEU A 107 19.29 -25.99 -4.03
CA LEU A 107 19.44 -24.60 -4.45
C LEU A 107 18.10 -23.94 -4.76
N LEU A 108 17.17 -24.63 -5.41
CA LEU A 108 15.82 -24.13 -5.69
C LEU A 108 14.99 -23.96 -4.42
N LEU A 109 15.07 -24.90 -3.47
CA LEU A 109 14.42 -24.78 -2.16
C LEU A 109 14.91 -23.54 -1.40
N LYS A 110 16.22 -23.30 -1.40
CA LYS A 110 16.78 -22.07 -0.83
C LYS A 110 16.23 -20.81 -1.50
N LYS A 111 16.26 -20.76 -2.84
CA LYS A 111 15.70 -19.62 -3.61
C LYS A 111 14.21 -19.41 -3.36
N LEU A 112 13.45 -20.50 -3.19
CA LEU A 112 12.02 -20.45 -2.89
C LEU A 112 11.77 -19.85 -1.50
N GLY A 113 12.56 -20.26 -0.49
CA GLY A 113 12.50 -19.72 0.87
C GLY A 113 12.85 -18.23 0.97
N GLU A 114 13.68 -17.71 0.04
CA GLU A 114 13.94 -16.26 -0.06
C GLU A 114 12.72 -15.48 -0.59
N LYS A 115 11.84 -16.14 -1.37
CA LYS A 115 10.67 -15.52 -1.99
C LYS A 115 9.42 -15.58 -1.12
N VAL A 116 9.17 -16.73 -0.50
CA VAL A 116 8.01 -17.00 0.35
C VAL A 116 8.39 -17.92 1.49
N ASP A 117 7.72 -17.78 2.63
CA ASP A 117 7.91 -18.70 3.75
C ASP A 117 7.43 -20.10 3.39
N ILE A 118 8.35 -21.04 3.43
CA ILE A 118 8.09 -22.46 3.11
C ILE A 118 8.47 -23.37 4.26
N THR A 119 7.75 -24.49 4.33
CA THR A 119 8.17 -25.70 5.03
C THR A 119 8.28 -26.81 3.99
N TRP A 120 9.28 -27.67 4.12
CA TRP A 120 9.46 -28.80 3.22
C TRP A 120 9.88 -30.06 3.97
N ALA A 121 9.54 -31.18 3.41
CA ALA A 121 9.93 -32.52 3.93
C ALA A 121 10.26 -33.42 2.77
N GLU A 122 11.27 -34.30 2.96
CA GLU A 122 11.65 -35.33 2.01
C GLU A 122 11.06 -36.68 2.43
N SER A 123 10.47 -37.40 1.49
CA SER A 123 9.96 -38.73 1.69
C SER A 123 11.08 -39.77 1.69
N LYS A 124 10.77 -41.04 2.07
CA LYS A 124 11.72 -42.14 2.01
C LYS A 124 12.18 -42.45 0.58
N GLU A 125 11.37 -42.11 -0.40
CA GLU A 125 11.64 -42.29 -1.83
C GLU A 125 12.40 -41.09 -2.43
N GLY A 126 12.94 -40.18 -1.59
CA GLY A 126 13.74 -39.05 -2.05
C GLY A 126 12.95 -37.88 -2.65
N MET A 127 11.61 -37.90 -2.60
CA MET A 127 10.76 -36.85 -3.12
C MET A 127 10.54 -35.75 -2.07
N VAL A 128 10.66 -34.48 -2.46
CA VAL A 128 10.40 -33.33 -1.59
C VAL A 128 8.98 -32.84 -1.80
N SER A 129 8.26 -32.59 -0.69
CA SER A 129 7.01 -31.87 -0.65
C SER A 129 7.24 -30.50 -0.04
N VAL A 130 6.61 -29.45 -0.60
CA VAL A 130 6.79 -28.06 -0.19
C VAL A 130 5.43 -27.44 0.11
N THR A 131 5.33 -26.75 1.23
CA THR A 131 4.13 -26.01 1.65
C THR A 131 4.50 -24.55 1.92
N ALA A 132 3.72 -23.60 1.41
CA ALA A 132 3.85 -22.16 1.72
C ALA A 132 2.80 -21.72 2.74
N GLY A 133 3.17 -20.79 3.63
CA GLY A 133 2.28 -20.22 4.63
C GLY A 133 1.60 -21.26 5.53
N ASN A 134 2.24 -22.43 5.73
CA ASN A 134 1.71 -23.59 6.45
C ASN A 134 0.37 -24.17 5.94
N THR A 135 -0.10 -23.74 4.76
CA THR A 135 -1.43 -24.13 4.24
C THR A 135 -1.38 -24.59 2.78
N ALA A 136 -0.68 -23.86 1.92
CA ALA A 136 -0.68 -24.12 0.48
C ALA A 136 0.40 -25.15 0.10
N ILE A 137 -0.02 -26.35 -0.28
CA ILE A 137 0.89 -27.40 -0.77
C ILE A 137 1.28 -27.06 -2.21
N LEU A 138 2.48 -26.52 -2.40
CA LEU A 138 2.99 -26.10 -3.70
C LEU A 138 3.61 -27.25 -4.50
N VAL A 139 4.25 -28.19 -3.81
CA VAL A 139 4.80 -29.41 -4.41
C VAL A 139 4.38 -30.60 -3.59
N SER A 140 3.85 -31.62 -4.24
CA SER A 140 3.51 -32.90 -3.63
C SER A 140 4.01 -34.07 -4.53
N GLY A 141 5.12 -34.64 -4.16
CA GLY A 141 5.79 -35.64 -4.98
C GLY A 141 6.17 -35.12 -6.36
N LEU A 142 5.55 -35.65 -7.42
CA LEU A 142 5.83 -35.30 -8.82
C LEU A 142 4.96 -34.15 -9.34
N SER A 143 4.03 -33.63 -8.53
CA SER A 143 3.06 -32.62 -8.93
C SER A 143 3.35 -31.29 -8.26
N SER A 144 3.21 -30.20 -9.01
CA SER A 144 3.20 -28.82 -8.47
C SER A 144 1.83 -28.17 -8.63
N ARG A 145 1.56 -27.19 -7.79
CA ARG A 145 0.35 -26.36 -7.86
C ARG A 145 0.74 -24.90 -7.79
N ASP A 146 0.11 -24.13 -8.66
CA ASP A 146 0.37 -22.69 -8.77
C ASP A 146 -0.40 -21.92 -7.70
N LEU A 147 0.21 -20.85 -7.22
CA LEU A 147 -0.47 -19.77 -6.56
C LEU A 147 -1.07 -18.84 -7.62
N GLU A 148 -2.26 -18.34 -7.36
CA GLU A 148 -2.95 -17.40 -8.21
C GLU A 148 -2.98 -16.02 -7.53
N THR A 149 -2.95 -14.94 -8.30
CA THR A 149 -3.09 -13.58 -7.78
C THR A 149 -4.27 -12.88 -8.46
N SER A 150 -5.13 -12.25 -7.69
CA SER A 150 -6.28 -11.50 -8.19
C SER A 150 -6.58 -10.30 -7.30
N TYR A 151 -7.11 -9.24 -7.92
CA TYR A 151 -7.71 -8.14 -7.16
C TYR A 151 -9.08 -8.56 -6.65
N THR A 152 -9.39 -8.18 -5.42
CA THR A 152 -10.71 -8.41 -4.83
C THR A 152 -11.46 -7.08 -4.71
N ASP A 153 -12.77 -7.10 -5.00
CA ASP A 153 -13.63 -5.90 -4.94
C ASP A 153 -13.69 -5.29 -3.53
N GLU A 154 -13.49 -6.14 -2.50
CA GLU A 154 -13.59 -5.69 -1.10
C GLU A 154 -12.43 -4.77 -0.67
N ARG A 155 -11.24 -4.95 -1.23
CA ARG A 155 -10.03 -4.24 -0.76
C ARG A 155 -9.33 -3.41 -1.82
N ASP A 156 -9.69 -3.58 -3.11
CA ASP A 156 -8.98 -2.98 -4.24
C ASP A 156 -7.46 -3.25 -4.19
N ARG A 157 -7.08 -4.47 -3.79
CA ARG A 157 -5.70 -4.93 -3.61
C ARG A 157 -5.49 -6.31 -4.15
N LEU A 158 -4.26 -6.58 -4.59
CA LEU A 158 -3.84 -7.89 -5.04
C LEU A 158 -3.80 -8.86 -3.87
N GLU A 159 -4.54 -9.97 -3.98
CA GLU A 159 -4.54 -11.05 -3.01
C GLU A 159 -4.02 -12.34 -3.63
N ILE A 160 -3.48 -13.22 -2.78
CA ILE A 160 -2.86 -14.48 -3.18
C ILE A 160 -3.82 -15.62 -2.82
N PHE A 161 -4.09 -16.44 -3.81
CA PHE A 161 -5.00 -17.58 -3.71
C PHE A 161 -4.29 -18.89 -3.98
N TYR A 162 -4.78 -19.94 -3.36
CA TYR A 162 -4.36 -21.30 -3.54
C TYR A 162 -5.56 -22.20 -3.89
N ARG A 163 -5.36 -23.11 -4.81
CA ARG A 163 -6.36 -24.11 -5.20
C ARG A 163 -5.88 -25.51 -4.81
N SER A 164 -6.59 -26.16 -3.89
CA SER A 164 -6.19 -27.48 -3.36
C SER A 164 -6.31 -28.61 -4.37
N THR A 165 -7.22 -28.51 -5.33
CA THR A 165 -7.40 -29.44 -6.45
C THR A 165 -7.67 -28.67 -7.73
N GLU A 166 -7.44 -29.24 -8.91
CA GLU A 166 -7.57 -28.59 -10.21
C GLU A 166 -8.95 -27.94 -10.41
N ASN A 167 -10.01 -28.58 -9.90
CA ASN A 167 -11.40 -28.08 -9.92
C ASN A 167 -11.91 -27.64 -8.53
N GLY A 168 -11.00 -27.44 -7.57
CA GLY A 168 -11.33 -27.06 -6.20
C GLY A 168 -11.59 -25.57 -6.05
N SER A 169 -12.17 -25.18 -4.91
CA SER A 169 -12.35 -23.79 -4.55
C SER A 169 -11.01 -23.08 -4.37
N LEU A 170 -10.99 -21.80 -4.68
CA LEU A 170 -9.89 -20.89 -4.38
C LEU A 170 -9.95 -20.51 -2.90
N PHE A 171 -8.82 -20.61 -2.21
CA PHE A 171 -8.65 -20.19 -0.83
C PHE A 171 -7.70 -18.99 -0.79
N ASN A 172 -8.14 -17.90 -0.19
CA ASN A 172 -7.27 -16.76 0.05
C ASN A 172 -6.26 -17.11 1.14
N ILE A 173 -4.98 -17.03 0.81
CA ILE A 173 -3.86 -17.33 1.72
C ILE A 173 -2.97 -16.11 1.99
N THR A 174 -3.34 -14.92 1.53
CA THR A 174 -2.56 -13.70 1.67
C THR A 174 -2.11 -13.45 3.11
N SER A 175 -3.04 -13.59 4.06
CA SER A 175 -2.76 -13.39 5.48
C SER A 175 -1.89 -14.47 6.13
N GLN A 176 -1.67 -15.60 5.45
CA GLN A 176 -0.90 -16.73 5.95
C GLN A 176 0.56 -16.67 5.51
N ILE A 177 0.86 -15.90 4.46
CA ILE A 177 2.24 -15.68 4.00
C ILE A 177 2.86 -14.56 4.84
N LYS A 178 3.83 -14.92 5.68
CA LYS A 178 4.45 -13.99 6.64
C LYS A 178 5.93 -13.75 6.37
N GLY A 179 6.58 -14.58 5.59
CA GLY A 179 8.01 -14.53 5.37
C GLY A 179 8.40 -14.43 3.90
N GLY A 180 9.71 -14.34 3.69
CA GLY A 180 10.28 -14.13 2.38
C GLY A 180 9.96 -12.74 1.80
N ARG A 181 10.29 -12.55 0.53
CA ARG A 181 10.07 -11.28 -0.17
C ARG A 181 8.58 -10.93 -0.26
N VAL A 182 7.72 -11.94 -0.48
CA VAL A 182 6.26 -11.73 -0.55
C VAL A 182 5.69 -11.28 0.79
N GLY A 183 6.04 -11.96 1.89
CA GLY A 183 5.58 -11.61 3.23
C GLY A 183 6.01 -10.20 3.63
N GLY A 184 7.27 -9.82 3.36
CA GLY A 184 7.75 -8.46 3.62
C GLY A 184 7.03 -7.40 2.79
N ALA A 185 6.73 -7.67 1.51
CA ALA A 185 5.98 -6.76 0.65
C ALA A 185 4.52 -6.59 1.15
N LEU A 186 3.87 -7.68 1.55
CA LEU A 186 2.53 -7.65 2.15
C LEU A 186 2.50 -6.84 3.46
N GLU A 187 3.47 -7.03 4.34
CA GLU A 187 3.57 -6.30 5.61
C GLU A 187 3.72 -4.78 5.38
N ILE A 188 4.63 -4.38 4.48
CA ILE A 188 4.82 -2.96 4.15
C ILE A 188 3.54 -2.39 3.55
N ARG A 189 2.91 -3.07 2.59
CA ARG A 189 1.71 -2.61 1.89
C ARG A 189 0.51 -2.49 2.84
N ASP A 190 0.23 -3.53 3.62
CA ASP A 190 -1.02 -3.68 4.36
C ASP A 190 -0.96 -3.08 5.78
N GLN A 191 0.23 -2.87 6.33
CA GLN A 191 0.40 -2.31 7.67
C GLN A 191 1.03 -0.92 7.60
N LEU A 192 2.25 -0.80 7.08
CA LEU A 192 2.99 0.45 7.16
C LEU A 192 2.36 1.56 6.30
N ILE A 193 2.11 1.26 5.02
CA ILE A 193 1.52 2.26 4.09
C ILE A 193 0.09 2.61 4.51
N GLU A 194 -0.71 1.62 4.93
CA GLU A 194 -2.07 1.87 5.41
C GLU A 194 -2.10 2.73 6.67
N GLN A 195 -1.17 2.52 7.59
CA GLN A 195 -1.03 3.37 8.77
C GLN A 195 -0.70 4.82 8.39
N HIS A 196 0.19 5.02 7.41
CA HIS A 196 0.51 6.37 6.92
C HIS A 196 -0.68 7.03 6.22
N LEU A 197 -1.40 6.30 5.36
CA LEU A 197 -2.63 6.79 4.71
C LEU A 197 -3.67 7.19 5.75
N SER A 198 -3.93 6.35 6.73
CA SER A 198 -4.86 6.66 7.82
C SER A 198 -4.43 7.89 8.61
N SER A 199 -3.13 8.06 8.84
CA SER A 199 -2.60 9.22 9.58
C SER A 199 -2.80 10.53 8.83
N ILE A 200 -2.50 10.57 7.52
CA ILE A 200 -2.70 11.80 6.73
C ILE A 200 -4.18 12.09 6.49
N ASP A 201 -5.04 11.08 6.37
CA ASP A 201 -6.49 11.24 6.27
C ASP A 201 -7.07 11.84 7.55
N ASN A 202 -6.68 11.32 8.72
CA ASN A 202 -7.05 11.90 10.00
C ASN A 202 -6.60 13.35 10.13
N MET A 203 -5.35 13.68 9.71
CA MET A 203 -4.82 15.02 9.76
C MET A 203 -5.63 15.97 8.87
N ALA A 204 -5.93 15.57 7.64
CA ALA A 204 -6.74 16.34 6.69
C ALA A 204 -8.16 16.59 7.21
N TYR A 205 -8.80 15.55 7.75
CA TYR A 205 -10.15 15.63 8.31
C TYR A 205 -10.22 16.57 9.51
N GLN A 206 -9.30 16.42 10.47
CA GLN A 206 -9.26 17.26 11.66
C GLN A 206 -8.92 18.71 11.32
N LEU A 207 -7.99 18.94 10.37
CA LEU A 207 -7.67 20.28 9.87
C LEU A 207 -8.93 20.95 9.30
N ALA A 208 -9.66 20.28 8.39
CA ALA A 208 -10.88 20.82 7.81
C ALA A 208 -11.92 21.13 8.89
N LYS A 209 -12.12 20.22 9.82
CA LYS A 209 -13.10 20.36 10.92
C LYS A 209 -12.78 21.56 11.81
N GLU A 210 -11.55 21.69 12.30
CA GLU A 210 -11.18 22.74 13.26
C GLU A 210 -11.10 24.11 12.58
N VAL A 211 -10.57 24.20 11.36
CA VAL A 211 -10.54 25.45 10.58
C VAL A 211 -11.97 25.90 10.25
N ASN A 212 -12.84 25.00 9.80
CA ASN A 212 -14.23 25.32 9.51
C ASN A 212 -14.96 25.83 10.76
N LYS A 213 -14.75 25.19 11.91
CA LYS A 213 -15.34 25.63 13.18
C LYS A 213 -14.96 27.06 13.51
N ALA A 214 -13.67 27.40 13.43
CA ALA A 214 -13.20 28.76 13.71
C ALA A 214 -13.70 29.76 12.67
N HIS A 215 -13.70 29.38 11.39
CA HIS A 215 -14.05 30.25 10.28
C HIS A 215 -15.54 30.63 10.26
N ILE A 216 -16.45 29.74 10.67
CA ILE A 216 -17.90 30.02 10.77
C ILE A 216 -18.20 31.09 11.84
N GLU A 217 -17.41 31.15 12.90
CA GLU A 217 -17.57 32.12 14.00
C GLU A 217 -17.02 33.53 13.64
N GLY A 218 -16.22 33.63 12.58
CA GLY A 218 -15.60 34.88 12.11
C GLY A 218 -16.53 35.71 11.23
N PHE A 219 -16.02 36.86 10.78
CA PHE A 219 -16.69 37.77 9.84
C PHE A 219 -15.82 37.97 8.60
N ASP A 220 -16.43 37.88 7.43
CA ASP A 220 -15.77 38.12 6.15
C ASP A 220 -15.55 39.62 5.90
N ASN A 221 -14.89 39.97 4.77
CA ASN A 221 -14.62 41.37 4.39
C ASN A 221 -15.89 42.19 4.11
N TYR A 222 -17.04 41.54 3.99
CA TYR A 222 -18.34 42.13 3.73
C TYR A 222 -19.20 42.27 5.00
N GLY A 223 -18.62 41.92 6.17
CA GLY A 223 -19.31 41.97 7.47
C GLY A 223 -20.35 40.86 7.64
N LYS A 224 -20.27 39.77 6.85
CA LYS A 224 -21.12 38.56 6.98
C LYS A 224 -20.42 37.51 7.78
N ASN A 225 -21.21 36.66 8.45
CA ASN A 225 -20.65 35.48 9.13
C ASN A 225 -19.90 34.61 8.15
N GLY A 226 -18.81 34.01 8.63
CA GLY A 226 -18.00 33.09 7.86
C GLY A 226 -18.80 31.86 7.40
N ILE A 227 -18.37 31.33 6.29
CA ILE A 227 -18.86 30.07 5.70
C ILE A 227 -17.87 28.94 6.00
N LEU A 228 -18.12 27.71 5.57
CA LEU A 228 -17.11 26.67 5.61
C LEU A 228 -15.88 27.09 4.79
N PHE A 229 -14.69 27.00 5.36
CA PHE A 229 -13.43 27.32 4.68
C PHE A 229 -13.01 26.20 3.73
N PHE A 230 -13.04 24.96 4.23
CA PHE A 230 -12.84 23.73 3.44
C PHE A 230 -14.17 23.06 3.18
N GLU A 231 -14.32 22.43 2.02
CA GLU A 231 -15.35 21.42 1.81
C GLU A 231 -15.10 20.28 2.80
N MET A 232 -16.11 19.94 3.62
CA MET A 232 -15.94 18.92 4.65
C MET A 232 -15.93 17.54 4.00
N PRO A 233 -14.84 16.75 4.15
CA PRO A 233 -14.84 15.35 3.70
C PRO A 233 -15.98 14.57 4.37
N SER A 234 -16.66 13.68 3.63
CA SER A 234 -17.79 12.89 4.13
C SER A 234 -17.39 11.93 5.25
N GLU A 235 -16.17 11.44 5.21
CA GLU A 235 -15.60 10.52 6.18
C GLU A 235 -14.10 10.76 6.34
N VAL A 236 -13.49 10.14 7.34
CA VAL A 236 -12.05 10.26 7.60
C VAL A 236 -11.24 9.59 6.50
N LYS A 237 -11.64 8.39 6.08
CA LYS A 237 -10.95 7.64 5.04
C LYS A 237 -11.05 8.37 3.69
N GLY A 238 -9.91 8.65 3.08
CA GLY A 238 -9.83 9.40 1.82
C GLY A 238 -9.94 10.93 1.99
N ALA A 239 -9.94 11.44 3.23
CA ALA A 239 -10.02 12.87 3.47
C ALA A 239 -8.84 13.65 2.88
N ALA A 240 -7.64 13.11 2.90
CA ALA A 240 -6.45 13.72 2.30
C ALA A 240 -6.57 13.87 0.77
N GLU A 241 -7.23 12.92 0.11
CA GLU A 241 -7.46 12.95 -1.33
C GLU A 241 -8.56 13.95 -1.73
N THR A 242 -9.61 14.07 -0.91
CA THR A 242 -10.80 14.87 -1.23
C THR A 242 -10.75 16.28 -0.67
N LEU A 243 -9.83 16.59 0.26
CA LEU A 243 -9.71 17.91 0.88
C LEU A 243 -9.60 19.00 -0.19
N SER A 244 -10.47 20.00 -0.08
CA SER A 244 -10.48 21.16 -0.98
C SER A 244 -11.05 22.38 -0.29
N LEU A 245 -10.69 23.58 -0.80
CA LEU A 245 -11.34 24.81 -0.37
C LEU A 245 -12.81 24.84 -0.82
N ASN A 246 -13.63 25.53 -0.04
CA ASN A 246 -14.99 25.87 -0.42
C ASN A 246 -15.01 26.68 -1.73
N GLU A 247 -15.91 26.32 -2.65
CA GLU A 247 -16.01 26.98 -3.96
C GLU A 247 -16.24 28.49 -3.86
N SER A 248 -17.01 28.94 -2.87
CA SER A 248 -17.23 30.35 -2.67
C SER A 248 -15.95 31.12 -2.31
N ILE A 249 -15.03 30.51 -1.56
CA ILE A 249 -13.73 31.09 -1.18
C ILE A 249 -12.75 31.03 -2.37
N LYS A 250 -12.79 29.97 -3.17
CA LYS A 250 -11.99 29.88 -4.40
C LYS A 250 -12.30 31.06 -5.34
N LEU A 251 -13.59 31.37 -5.50
CA LEU A 251 -14.06 32.44 -6.37
C LEU A 251 -13.77 33.82 -5.79
N ASP A 252 -13.89 34.00 -4.49
CA ASP A 252 -13.79 35.31 -3.82
C ASP A 252 -13.08 35.17 -2.45
N ALA A 253 -11.81 35.58 -2.41
CA ALA A 253 -11.02 35.58 -1.17
C ALA A 253 -11.58 36.54 -0.11
N GLY A 254 -12.40 37.52 -0.48
CA GLY A 254 -13.09 38.43 0.45
C GLY A 254 -14.03 37.70 1.42
N LYS A 255 -14.44 36.46 1.11
CA LYS A 255 -15.28 35.59 1.97
C LYS A 255 -14.51 34.83 3.05
N ILE A 256 -13.21 34.93 3.11
CA ILE A 256 -12.41 34.40 4.22
C ILE A 256 -12.72 35.24 5.47
N ALA A 257 -13.05 34.60 6.58
CA ALA A 257 -13.36 35.29 7.85
C ALA A 257 -12.13 35.36 8.76
#